data_2360508408d6a7922f6f69705b3a4c3d
#
_entry.id   2360508408d6a7922f6f69705b3a4c3d
#
_cell.length_a   1.000
_cell.length_b   1.000
_cell.length_c   1.000
_cell.angle_alpha   90.00
_cell.angle_beta   90.00
_cell.angle_gamma   90.00
#
_symmetry.space_group_name_H-M   'P 1'
#
loop_
_entity.id
_entity.type
_entity.pdbx_description
1 polymer ?
#
loop_
_entity_poly.entity_id
_entity_poly.type
_entity_poly.pdbx_seq_one_letter_code
_entity_poly.pdbx_strand_id
1 'polypeptide(L)'
;MRHLRTSPPSRAASRLTVLTLLGTLTACSMLATSVAAVASPTAQGSQLTGVVLDNSTNAAGTSPSQTTGSNSSNGSSKGSGGSTGSPGSTGAKIPKGLESFYRQKLTWTDCPDGATGTAFQCATVTVPLDYDHPQGKTITVALKKLPSTSPSPRGSVFLNPGGPGGSGISLINIHAGLYKTGGLSGVLANYDVIGFDPRGIGQSTPITCWSPEDVQAIVDGRAQAPSQLTPGSAGDIVAKGSRDAATCQKYTEVPEILDHMDTRSVARDMDVMRALVGDQDLNFLGYSYGTYLGAVYTELFPDNVGRVVLDSAMDPTLSRQGSFEGDAAAEEQTLRTYIESQQGQAGFPLNGSTDEAVTRLATFLDGLDANPLTVSDGADSLNRAEATNAIKELVVASPDKWPLLNEGLTQAMNAHDGTALMKNAGFLPGEGGPTATEAQIVEHLQSVYGFAANRCLDFPDSGNQASWDAALASYRRDYPVFHSLVPQHNAYCHGWGHTGKTEPVDVDVDATNPVLVVGILHDPATPYPWSKALVSKLRNSHLLSVDMYGHGATGFNSCATAKVNDYFVKGALPSDGEVCAANPEPRAEEQAPAGVGTPAGVATLAGVARPVGSRAG
;
A
#
# COMPACT_ATOMS: atom_id res chain seq x y z
N MET A 1 13.60 -70.89 -7.43
CA MET A 1 12.58 -71.83 -7.97
C MET A 1 11.40 -71.02 -8.47
N ARG A 2 11.12 -71.16 -9.80
CA ARG A 2 9.86 -70.93 -10.56
C ARG A 2 9.13 -69.61 -10.34
N HIS A 3 9.23 -68.62 -11.26
CA HIS A 3 8.41 -68.45 -12.47
C HIS A 3 6.89 -68.53 -12.23
N LEU A 4 6.19 -67.40 -12.52
CA LEU A 4 5.19 -67.37 -13.58
C LEU A 4 4.76 -65.91 -13.87
N ARG A 5 4.91 -65.57 -15.13
CA ARG A 5 4.35 -64.37 -15.82
C ARG A 5 2.87 -64.63 -16.05
N THR A 6 2.06 -63.55 -16.16
CA THR A 6 1.03 -63.46 -17.20
C THR A 6 0.68 -61.98 -17.46
N SER A 7 0.64 -61.65 -18.73
CA SER A 7 0.30 -60.40 -19.34
C SER A 7 -1.25 -60.32 -19.65
N PRO A 8 -1.75 -59.22 -20.22
CA PRO A 8 -3.13 -58.71 -20.06
C PRO A 8 -4.10 -59.17 -21.16
N PRO A 9 -5.36 -58.75 -21.14
CA PRO A 9 -6.12 -58.59 -22.37
C PRO A 9 -6.68 -57.17 -22.56
N SER A 10 -6.38 -56.55 -23.62
CA SER A 10 -7.04 -56.25 -24.92
C SER A 10 -8.44 -55.63 -24.86
N ARG A 11 -8.49 -54.45 -25.41
CA ARG A 11 -9.48 -53.71 -26.21
C ARG A 11 -10.83 -54.35 -26.46
N ALA A 12 -11.88 -53.56 -26.23
CA ALA A 12 -13.07 -53.62 -27.11
C ALA A 12 -13.58 -52.19 -27.38
N ALA A 13 -13.58 -51.81 -28.63
CA ALA A 13 -14.21 -50.62 -29.19
C ALA A 13 -15.72 -50.86 -29.36
N SER A 14 -16.52 -49.86 -29.09
CA SER A 14 -17.88 -49.80 -29.60
C SER A 14 -18.13 -48.41 -30.19
N ARG A 15 -18.32 -48.41 -31.49
CA ARG A 15 -18.85 -47.34 -32.30
C ARG A 15 -20.38 -47.37 -32.22
N LEU A 16 -20.94 -46.25 -32.60
CA LEU A 16 -22.31 -45.90 -33.11
C LEU A 16 -22.98 -44.89 -32.18
N THR A 17 -23.62 -43.82 -32.61
CA THR A 17 -24.17 -43.45 -33.92
C THR A 17 -24.50 -41.94 -33.90
N VAL A 18 -24.21 -41.28 -35.00
CA VAL A 18 -24.64 -39.91 -35.34
C VAL A 18 -26.16 -39.93 -35.54
N LEU A 19 -26.86 -38.96 -34.97
CA LEU A 19 -28.19 -38.58 -35.43
C LEU A 19 -28.28 -37.07 -35.59
N THR A 20 -28.25 -36.67 -36.83
CA THR A 20 -28.58 -35.35 -37.39
C THR A 20 -30.09 -35.15 -37.34
N LEU A 21 -30.56 -34.04 -36.80
CA LEU A 21 -31.92 -33.54 -37.14
C LEU A 21 -31.83 -32.06 -37.46
N LEU A 22 -32.03 -31.79 -38.76
CA LEU A 22 -32.37 -30.49 -39.34
C LEU A 22 -33.87 -30.19 -39.13
N GLY A 23 -34.17 -28.94 -39.02
CA GLY A 23 -35.53 -28.38 -39.25
C GLY A 23 -35.82 -27.28 -38.25
N THR A 24 -36.23 -26.09 -38.56
CA THR A 24 -36.63 -25.35 -39.77
C THR A 24 -36.74 -23.87 -39.37
N LEU A 25 -36.38 -23.00 -40.28
CA LEU A 25 -36.62 -21.55 -40.26
C LEU A 25 -38.12 -21.23 -40.10
N THR A 26 -38.42 -20.18 -39.32
CA THR A 26 -39.55 -19.31 -39.66
C THR A 26 -39.21 -17.87 -39.27
N ALA A 27 -39.18 -17.03 -40.30
CA ALA A 27 -39.10 -15.58 -40.26
C ALA A 27 -40.49 -14.96 -40.06
N CYS A 28 -40.55 -13.86 -39.30
CA CYS A 28 -41.59 -12.82 -39.42
C CYS A 28 -41.00 -11.54 -38.83
N SER A 29 -40.51 -10.63 -39.60
CA SER A 29 -41.09 -9.45 -40.30
C SER A 29 -41.68 -8.40 -39.36
N MET A 30 -40.94 -7.30 -39.30
CA MET A 30 -41.33 -5.88 -39.37
C MET A 30 -42.55 -5.38 -38.60
N LEU A 31 -42.27 -4.36 -37.78
CA LEU A 31 -43.08 -3.13 -37.77
C LEU A 31 -42.20 -1.95 -37.30
N ALA A 32 -41.93 -1.08 -38.26
CA ALA A 32 -41.40 0.26 -38.04
C ALA A 32 -42.56 1.19 -37.68
N THR A 33 -42.37 2.03 -36.68
CA THR A 33 -43.12 3.28 -36.58
C THR A 33 -42.19 4.41 -36.16
N SER A 34 -42.26 5.37 -37.02
CA SER A 34 -41.64 6.66 -37.21
C SER A 34 -41.84 7.65 -36.06
N VAL A 35 -40.76 8.41 -35.79
CA VAL A 35 -40.63 9.88 -35.76
C VAL A 35 -41.43 10.69 -34.77
N ALA A 36 -40.71 11.40 -33.90
CA ALA A 36 -40.95 12.83 -33.69
C ALA A 36 -39.64 13.52 -33.26
N ALA A 37 -39.13 14.35 -34.14
CA ALA A 37 -38.12 15.35 -33.89
C ALA A 37 -38.73 16.45 -33.03
N VAL A 38 -38.04 16.84 -31.93
CA VAL A 38 -38.29 18.11 -31.25
C VAL A 38 -37.00 18.89 -31.22
N ALA A 39 -37.11 20.10 -31.73
CA ALA A 39 -36.08 21.08 -32.00
C ALA A 39 -35.37 21.58 -30.76
N SER A 40 -34.09 21.86 -30.93
CA SER A 40 -33.25 22.65 -30.01
C SER A 40 -33.70 24.10 -29.93
N PRO A 41 -33.55 24.76 -28.77
CA PRO A 41 -33.43 26.20 -28.73
C PRO A 41 -31.94 26.62 -28.66
N THR A 42 -31.70 27.62 -29.47
CA THR A 42 -30.49 28.36 -29.73
C THR A 42 -29.82 28.94 -28.48
N ALA A 43 -28.49 28.97 -28.54
CA ALA A 43 -27.57 29.66 -27.67
C ALA A 43 -27.86 31.18 -27.62
N GLN A 44 -27.86 31.76 -26.43
CA GLN A 44 -27.56 33.17 -26.22
C GLN A 44 -26.35 33.30 -25.32
N GLY A 45 -25.33 33.94 -25.85
CA GLY A 45 -24.09 34.24 -25.17
C GLY A 45 -24.28 35.28 -24.06
N SER A 46 -23.57 35.11 -22.98
CA SER A 46 -23.28 36.17 -22.02
C SER A 46 -21.77 36.33 -21.90
N GLN A 47 -21.37 37.53 -22.19
CA GLN A 47 -19.99 38.00 -22.11
C GLN A 47 -19.53 38.05 -20.66
N LEU A 48 -18.36 37.51 -20.42
CA LEU A 48 -17.60 37.70 -19.19
C LEU A 48 -16.86 39.01 -19.29
N THR A 49 -17.27 40.00 -18.49
CA THR A 49 -16.51 41.22 -18.22
C THR A 49 -15.43 40.92 -17.19
N GLY A 50 -14.18 41.16 -17.59
CA GLY A 50 -13.02 41.04 -16.72
C GLY A 50 -13.04 42.11 -15.63
N VAL A 51 -12.64 41.75 -14.44
CA VAL A 51 -12.27 42.68 -13.37
C VAL A 51 -10.76 42.59 -13.19
N VAL A 52 -10.10 43.63 -13.61
CA VAL A 52 -8.70 43.94 -13.30
C VAL A 52 -8.68 44.48 -11.87
N LEU A 53 -7.92 43.89 -10.97
CA LEU A 53 -7.58 44.50 -9.69
C LEU A 53 -6.21 45.13 -9.78
N ASP A 54 -6.23 46.43 -9.73
CA ASP A 54 -5.08 47.32 -9.67
C ASP A 54 -4.53 47.40 -8.23
N ASN A 55 -3.23 47.54 -8.18
CA ASN A 55 -2.39 47.57 -7.00
C ASN A 55 -2.08 49.01 -6.66
N SER A 56 -2.41 49.54 -5.49
CA SER A 56 -1.60 50.64 -4.91
C SER A 56 -2.01 51.04 -3.47
N THR A 57 -1.09 50.85 -2.57
CA THR A 57 -0.45 51.80 -1.62
C THR A 57 -1.24 52.58 -0.57
N ASN A 58 -0.63 52.53 0.60
CA ASN A 58 -0.44 53.54 1.68
C ASN A 58 -1.29 53.37 2.93
N ALA A 59 -0.65 53.04 4.00
CA ALA A 59 0.20 53.81 4.94
C ALA A 59 -0.55 54.40 6.14
N ALA A 60 0.03 54.15 7.27
CA ALA A 60 0.06 54.93 8.51
C ALA A 60 -1.05 54.76 9.56
N GLY A 61 -0.67 54.28 10.68
CA GLY A 61 -0.49 55.07 11.91
C GLY A 61 -1.38 54.60 13.04
N THR A 62 -0.84 54.20 14.08
CA THR A 62 -0.60 54.69 15.43
C THR A 62 -0.92 53.69 16.51
N SER A 63 0.10 53.33 17.25
CA SER A 63 0.00 52.89 18.65
C SER A 63 -0.37 54.10 19.54
N PRO A 64 -0.85 53.91 20.81
CA PRO A 64 0.10 53.62 21.88
C PRO A 64 -0.40 52.89 23.15
N SER A 65 0.61 52.52 23.90
CA SER A 65 0.84 52.53 25.38
C SER A 65 0.08 51.53 26.25
N GLN A 66 0.83 50.61 26.87
CA GLN A 66 1.50 50.60 28.20
C GLN A 66 0.59 50.74 29.40
N THR A 67 0.62 49.76 30.26
CA THR A 67 0.86 49.84 31.74
C THR A 67 1.11 48.43 32.25
N THR A 68 2.29 48.06 32.70
CA THR A 68 3.01 48.10 33.97
C THR A 68 2.29 47.53 35.20
N GLY A 69 2.93 46.59 35.86
CA GLY A 69 2.71 46.15 37.26
C GLY A 69 3.23 44.74 37.47
N SER A 70 4.41 44.52 37.73
CA SER A 70 5.41 44.30 38.81
C SER A 70 4.85 43.73 40.12
N ASN A 71 5.43 42.65 40.54
CA ASN A 71 6.15 42.31 41.78
C ASN A 71 5.94 40.85 42.15
N SER A 72 6.99 40.09 42.21
CA SER A 72 8.05 39.81 43.23
C SER A 72 7.54 38.83 44.30
N SER A 73 8.15 37.73 44.52
CA SER A 73 9.43 37.32 45.04
C SER A 73 9.29 36.22 46.11
N ASN A 74 10.32 35.43 46.21
CA ASN A 74 10.79 34.61 47.34
C ASN A 74 10.10 33.24 47.55
N GLY A 75 10.80 32.15 47.80
CA GLY A 75 12.23 31.89 48.08
C GLY A 75 12.37 30.53 48.70
N SER A 76 13.47 29.85 48.39
CA SER A 76 14.21 28.86 49.20
C SER A 76 13.49 27.73 49.96
N SER A 77 13.80 26.46 49.84
CA SER A 77 15.08 25.82 50.22
C SER A 77 14.94 24.30 50.29
N LYS A 78 15.95 23.61 49.78
CA LYS A 78 16.56 22.35 50.25
C LYS A 78 15.73 21.27 50.94
N GLY A 79 15.79 20.08 50.33
CA GLY A 79 15.53 18.80 50.99
C GLY A 79 16.04 17.65 50.13
N SER A 80 17.29 17.21 50.37
CA SER A 80 17.84 15.97 49.82
C SER A 80 17.16 14.77 50.47
N GLY A 81 16.60 13.89 49.63
CA GLY A 81 16.13 12.59 50.10
C GLY A 81 16.22 11.63 48.94
N GLY A 82 17.21 10.72 49.00
CA GLY A 82 17.35 9.64 48.03
C GLY A 82 16.12 8.74 48.06
N SER A 83 15.56 8.54 46.91
CA SER A 83 14.54 7.52 46.67
C SER A 83 15.04 6.60 45.57
N THR A 84 15.18 5.34 45.92
CA THR A 84 15.43 4.22 45.04
C THR A 84 14.30 4.15 44.01
N GLY A 85 14.65 4.46 42.76
CA GLY A 85 13.70 4.51 41.66
C GLY A 85 13.16 3.12 41.31
N SER A 86 11.87 2.96 41.46
CA SER A 86 11.09 1.98 40.70
C SER A 86 11.02 2.41 39.23
N PRO A 87 10.95 1.47 38.25
CA PRO A 87 10.91 1.83 36.84
C PRO A 87 9.64 2.63 36.51
N GLY A 88 9.87 3.80 35.97
CA GLY A 88 9.12 4.68 35.13
C GLY A 88 7.59 4.72 35.20
N SER A 89 7.06 5.70 35.93
CA SER A 89 5.77 6.31 35.59
C SER A 89 6.04 7.34 34.48
N THR A 90 5.80 7.00 33.22
CA THR A 90 5.68 7.97 32.14
C THR A 90 4.51 8.90 32.49
N GLY A 91 4.74 10.22 32.50
CA GLY A 91 3.74 11.22 32.89
C GLY A 91 2.55 11.36 31.93
N ALA A 92 2.45 10.54 30.89
CA ALA A 92 1.34 10.48 29.97
C ALA A 92 0.07 10.01 30.69
N LYS A 93 -1.03 10.73 30.50
CA LYS A 93 -2.33 10.37 31.09
C LYS A 93 -2.85 9.09 30.42
N ILE A 94 -2.87 8.00 31.17
CA ILE A 94 -3.54 6.76 30.72
C ILE A 94 -5.03 7.05 30.54
N PRO A 95 -5.63 6.75 29.36
CA PRO A 95 -7.05 6.90 29.15
C PRO A 95 -7.84 6.05 30.15
N LYS A 96 -8.94 6.60 30.66
CA LYS A 96 -9.80 5.93 31.63
C LYS A 96 -10.34 4.61 31.10
N GLY A 97 -10.20 3.55 31.88
CA GLY A 97 -10.68 2.20 31.53
C GLY A 97 -9.64 1.38 30.76
N LEU A 98 -8.48 1.95 30.40
CA LEU A 98 -7.39 1.27 29.70
C LEU A 98 -6.20 0.95 30.62
N GLU A 99 -6.31 1.19 31.94
CA GLU A 99 -5.20 1.09 32.89
C GLU A 99 -4.54 -0.30 32.88
N SER A 100 -5.30 -1.37 32.69
CA SER A 100 -4.76 -2.74 32.64
C SER A 100 -3.89 -2.97 31.40
N PHE A 101 -4.26 -2.40 30.26
CA PHE A 101 -3.51 -2.51 29.01
C PHE A 101 -2.18 -1.73 29.06
N TYR A 102 -2.18 -0.54 29.64
CA TYR A 102 -0.99 0.29 29.75
C TYR A 102 -0.04 -0.15 30.87
N ARG A 103 -0.46 -1.04 31.78
CA ARG A 103 0.34 -1.51 32.90
C ARG A 103 0.69 -2.99 32.84
N GLN A 104 0.32 -3.69 31.76
CA GLN A 104 0.71 -5.07 31.56
C GLN A 104 2.24 -5.18 31.47
N LYS A 105 2.78 -6.31 31.88
CA LYS A 105 4.22 -6.56 31.79
C LYS A 105 4.57 -7.04 30.37
N LEU A 106 5.33 -6.24 29.63
CA LEU A 106 5.93 -6.67 28.37
C LEU A 106 7.13 -7.58 28.65
N THR A 107 7.16 -8.75 28.02
CA THR A 107 8.25 -9.71 28.18
C THR A 107 8.85 -10.01 26.81
N TRP A 108 10.10 -9.66 26.63
CA TRP A 108 10.86 -9.98 25.44
C TRP A 108 11.48 -11.36 25.54
N THR A 109 11.38 -12.16 24.48
CA THR A 109 11.94 -13.52 24.33
C THR A 109 12.69 -13.60 23.00
N ASP A 110 13.50 -14.64 22.83
CA ASP A 110 14.09 -14.94 21.52
C ASP A 110 12.97 -15.25 20.53
N CYS A 111 13.13 -14.77 19.29
CA CYS A 111 12.11 -14.99 18.26
C CYS A 111 12.10 -16.44 17.78
N PRO A 112 10.91 -17.07 17.59
CA PRO A 112 10.80 -18.48 17.19
C PRO A 112 11.28 -18.75 15.77
N ASP A 113 11.31 -17.74 14.91
CA ASP A 113 11.69 -17.86 13.50
C ASP A 113 13.20 -18.03 13.25
N GLY A 114 14.00 -18.11 14.32
CA GLY A 114 15.40 -18.54 14.27
C GLY A 114 16.27 -17.81 13.24
N ALA A 115 15.98 -16.53 12.95
CA ALA A 115 16.73 -15.74 11.97
C ALA A 115 18.22 -15.78 12.32
N THR A 116 18.94 -16.65 11.65
CA THR A 116 20.34 -16.99 11.92
C THR A 116 21.22 -15.74 11.86
N GLY A 117 21.85 -15.42 12.99
CA GLY A 117 22.83 -14.34 13.10
C GLY A 117 22.30 -12.95 13.45
N THR A 118 21.00 -12.79 13.67
CA THR A 118 20.42 -11.53 14.18
C THR A 118 19.77 -11.81 15.52
N ALA A 119 20.21 -11.11 16.58
CA ALA A 119 19.62 -11.23 17.92
C ALA A 119 18.30 -10.44 17.98
N PHE A 120 17.28 -10.85 17.25
CA PHE A 120 15.94 -10.30 17.39
C PHE A 120 15.28 -10.78 18.68
N GLN A 121 14.46 -9.90 19.26
CA GLN A 121 13.60 -10.23 20.38
C GLN A 121 12.14 -10.05 19.97
N CYS A 122 11.29 -10.97 20.41
CA CYS A 122 9.86 -10.97 20.12
C CYS A 122 9.05 -10.78 21.40
N ALA A 123 7.92 -10.10 21.30
CA ALA A 123 6.97 -9.90 22.38
C ALA A 123 5.54 -9.82 21.83
N THR A 124 4.58 -9.98 22.73
CA THR A 124 3.16 -9.83 22.42
C THR A 124 2.53 -8.89 23.43
N VAL A 125 1.69 -7.99 22.94
CA VAL A 125 0.91 -7.02 23.71
C VAL A 125 -0.57 -7.39 23.61
N THR A 126 -1.28 -7.37 24.74
CA THR A 126 -2.73 -7.52 24.76
C THR A 126 -3.38 -6.14 24.65
N VAL A 127 -4.35 -5.99 23.76
CA VAL A 127 -5.12 -4.76 23.56
C VAL A 127 -6.63 -5.07 23.54
N PRO A 128 -7.51 -4.10 23.80
CA PRO A 128 -8.94 -4.35 23.64
C PRO A 128 -9.26 -4.59 22.17
N LEU A 129 -10.17 -5.51 21.88
CA LEU A 129 -10.74 -5.64 20.55
C LEU A 129 -11.45 -4.34 20.15
N ASP A 130 -12.31 -3.83 21.04
CA ASP A 130 -13.07 -2.59 20.89
C ASP A 130 -12.62 -1.58 21.95
N TYR A 131 -12.06 -0.46 21.53
CA TYR A 131 -11.63 0.61 22.42
C TYR A 131 -12.78 1.40 23.06
N ASP A 132 -13.98 1.33 22.50
CA ASP A 132 -15.17 1.93 23.08
C ASP A 132 -15.76 1.05 24.20
N HIS A 133 -15.45 -0.26 24.15
CA HIS A 133 -15.83 -1.27 25.16
C HIS A 133 -14.61 -2.06 25.69
N PRO A 134 -13.64 -1.40 26.33
CA PRO A 134 -12.34 -2.01 26.66
C PRO A 134 -12.41 -3.14 27.70
N GLN A 135 -13.55 -3.35 28.34
CA GLN A 135 -13.81 -4.46 29.26
C GLN A 135 -14.35 -5.71 28.54
N GLY A 136 -14.50 -5.64 27.19
CA GLY A 136 -14.96 -6.74 26.35
C GLY A 136 -13.86 -7.73 26.01
N LYS A 137 -13.93 -8.27 24.78
CA LYS A 137 -12.88 -9.17 24.23
C LYS A 137 -11.56 -8.44 24.06
N THR A 138 -10.48 -9.20 24.12
CA THR A 138 -9.12 -8.72 23.87
C THR A 138 -8.51 -9.47 22.69
N ILE A 139 -7.55 -8.85 22.05
CA ILE A 139 -6.71 -9.41 20.99
C ILE A 139 -5.24 -9.19 21.33
N THR A 140 -4.35 -9.77 20.54
CA THR A 140 -2.90 -9.62 20.70
C THR A 140 -2.29 -8.91 19.51
N VAL A 141 -1.27 -8.09 19.79
CA VAL A 141 -0.42 -7.41 18.81
C VAL A 141 1.01 -7.94 18.97
N ALA A 142 1.59 -8.44 17.89
CA ALA A 142 2.93 -9.00 17.88
C ALA A 142 3.97 -7.93 17.55
N LEU A 143 5.10 -7.98 18.27
CA LEU A 143 6.25 -7.09 18.10
C LEU A 143 7.52 -7.89 17.87
N LYS A 144 8.38 -7.37 16.99
CA LYS A 144 9.75 -7.86 16.78
C LYS A 144 10.73 -6.70 16.90
N LYS A 145 11.72 -6.85 17.75
CA LYS A 145 12.70 -5.83 18.06
C LYS A 145 14.09 -6.21 17.57
N LEU A 146 14.75 -5.30 16.88
CA LEU A 146 16.18 -5.28 16.67
C LEU A 146 16.78 -4.40 17.78
N PRO A 147 17.45 -4.99 18.79
CA PRO A 147 18.00 -4.22 19.89
C PRO A 147 19.06 -3.24 19.45
N SER A 148 19.05 -2.07 20.07
CA SER A 148 20.09 -1.06 19.90
C SER A 148 21.49 -1.62 20.20
N THR A 149 22.49 -1.11 19.52
CA THR A 149 23.90 -1.37 19.87
C THR A 149 24.38 -0.56 21.07
N SER A 150 23.58 0.42 21.53
CA SER A 150 23.84 1.17 22.78
C SER A 150 23.40 0.36 23.99
N PRO A 151 24.20 0.34 25.08
CA PRO A 151 23.76 -0.24 26.35
C PRO A 151 22.66 0.59 27.04
N SER A 152 22.39 1.80 26.55
CA SER A 152 21.37 2.72 27.08
C SER A 152 20.69 3.42 25.92
N PRO A 153 19.76 2.74 25.22
CA PRO A 153 19.03 3.35 24.12
C PRO A 153 18.18 4.53 24.61
N ARG A 154 17.96 5.48 23.73
CA ARG A 154 17.12 6.68 24.00
C ARG A 154 15.63 6.39 23.97
N GLY A 155 15.23 5.21 23.53
CA GLY A 155 13.87 4.75 23.30
C GLY A 155 13.82 3.83 22.09
N SER A 156 12.64 3.74 21.48
CA SER A 156 12.39 2.85 20.34
C SER A 156 11.93 3.65 19.13
N VAL A 157 12.19 3.13 17.92
CA VAL A 157 11.59 3.59 16.66
C VAL A 157 10.69 2.47 16.14
N PHE A 158 9.39 2.75 16.02
CA PHE A 158 8.41 1.82 15.48
C PHE A 158 8.33 1.95 13.96
N LEU A 159 8.13 0.82 13.28
CA LEU A 159 8.09 0.73 11.82
C LEU A 159 6.73 0.25 11.31
N ASN A 160 6.23 0.87 10.24
CA ASN A 160 5.08 0.38 9.50
C ASN A 160 5.29 0.51 7.98
N PRO A 161 5.16 -0.59 7.21
CA PRO A 161 5.38 -0.58 5.75
C PRO A 161 4.26 0.09 4.96
N GLY A 162 3.09 0.26 5.56
CA GLY A 162 1.89 0.70 4.85
C GLY A 162 1.01 -0.44 4.35
N GLY A 163 0.50 -0.30 3.17
CA GLY A 163 -0.52 -1.13 2.55
C GLY A 163 -1.86 -0.37 2.49
N PRO A 164 -2.78 -0.45 3.48
CA PRO A 164 -2.76 -1.18 4.77
C PRO A 164 -2.66 -2.69 4.63
N GLY A 165 -2.36 -3.37 5.74
CA GLY A 165 -2.22 -4.83 5.76
C GLY A 165 -0.78 -5.33 5.64
N GLY A 166 0.20 -4.43 5.57
CA GLY A 166 1.62 -4.80 5.60
C GLY A 166 2.11 -5.17 7.00
N SER A 167 2.98 -6.21 7.08
CA SER A 167 3.62 -6.67 8.30
C SER A 167 4.85 -5.81 8.64
N GLY A 168 4.84 -5.16 9.80
CA GLY A 168 6.02 -4.46 10.32
C GLY A 168 7.12 -5.42 10.75
N ILE A 169 6.77 -6.65 11.12
CA ILE A 169 7.73 -7.72 11.42
C ILE A 169 8.47 -8.14 10.15
N SER A 170 7.78 -8.29 9.02
CA SER A 170 8.43 -8.55 7.74
C SER A 170 9.31 -7.37 7.31
N LEU A 171 8.86 -6.14 7.50
CA LEU A 171 9.66 -4.95 7.18
C LEU A 171 10.99 -4.92 7.93
N ILE A 172 10.99 -5.14 9.25
CA ILE A 172 12.24 -5.12 10.04
C ILE A 172 13.19 -6.26 9.66
N ASN A 173 12.67 -7.41 9.24
CA ASN A 173 13.49 -8.52 8.72
C ASN A 173 14.24 -8.10 7.45
N ILE A 174 13.53 -7.48 6.50
CA ILE A 174 14.08 -7.00 5.22
C ILE A 174 15.08 -5.86 5.47
N HIS A 175 14.73 -4.91 6.32
CA HIS A 175 15.52 -3.70 6.57
C HIS A 175 16.62 -3.87 7.63
N ALA A 176 16.82 -5.05 8.22
CA ALA A 176 17.85 -5.26 9.25
C ALA A 176 19.25 -4.82 8.81
N GLY A 177 19.61 -5.05 7.54
CA GLY A 177 20.88 -4.59 6.96
C GLY A 177 21.00 -3.07 6.93
N LEU A 178 19.92 -2.35 6.59
CA LEU A 178 19.86 -0.89 6.54
C LEU A 178 20.17 -0.28 7.93
N TYR A 179 19.69 -0.88 9.00
CA TYR A 179 19.93 -0.45 10.37
C TYR A 179 21.27 -0.93 10.93
N LYS A 180 21.76 -2.12 10.54
CA LYS A 180 23.03 -2.66 11.08
C LYS A 180 24.26 -1.99 10.47
N THR A 181 24.30 -1.89 9.15
CA THR A 181 25.49 -1.45 8.40
C THR A 181 25.18 -0.42 7.33
N GLY A 182 23.90 -0.16 7.05
CA GLY A 182 23.44 0.80 6.06
C GLY A 182 23.24 2.21 6.61
N GLY A 183 22.55 3.04 5.83
CA GLY A 183 22.35 4.47 6.08
C GLY A 183 21.60 4.83 7.36
N LEU A 184 20.91 3.87 8.01
CA LEU A 184 20.21 4.06 9.29
C LEU A 184 20.95 3.43 10.48
N SER A 185 22.25 3.14 10.36
CA SER A 185 23.05 2.59 11.46
C SER A 185 23.15 3.53 12.67
N GLY A 186 23.07 4.84 12.44
CA GLY A 186 22.97 5.83 13.53
C GLY A 186 21.68 5.71 14.34
N VAL A 187 20.57 5.33 13.71
CA VAL A 187 19.31 5.04 14.41
C VAL A 187 19.52 3.85 15.36
N LEU A 188 20.04 2.72 14.87
CA LEU A 188 20.28 1.53 15.71
C LEU A 188 21.31 1.78 16.81
N ALA A 189 22.26 2.69 16.60
CA ALA A 189 23.21 3.09 17.63
C ALA A 189 22.57 3.89 18.79
N ASN A 190 21.33 4.36 18.64
CA ASN A 190 20.66 5.20 19.62
C ASN A 190 19.29 4.68 20.08
N TYR A 191 18.62 3.84 19.30
CA TYR A 191 17.26 3.37 19.53
C TYR A 191 17.15 1.86 19.32
N ASP A 192 16.26 1.21 20.05
CA ASP A 192 15.70 -0.06 19.63
C ASP A 192 14.85 0.17 18.37
N VAL A 193 14.87 -0.75 17.42
CA VAL A 193 14.01 -0.67 16.23
C VAL A 193 12.96 -1.78 16.32
N ILE A 194 11.67 -1.41 16.23
CA ILE A 194 10.56 -2.31 16.47
C ILE A 194 9.63 -2.34 15.26
N GLY A 195 9.53 -3.52 14.62
CA GLY A 195 8.45 -3.83 13.72
C GLY A 195 7.27 -4.42 14.49
N PHE A 196 6.06 -4.04 14.16
CA PHE A 196 4.85 -4.64 14.72
C PHE A 196 3.88 -5.03 13.61
N ASP A 197 3.13 -6.09 13.84
CA ASP A 197 2.04 -6.47 12.97
C ASP A 197 0.76 -5.80 13.47
N PRO A 198 0.08 -4.97 12.66
CA PRO A 198 -1.20 -4.39 13.06
C PRO A 198 -2.23 -5.46 13.42
N ARG A 199 -3.27 -5.09 14.17
CA ARG A 199 -4.41 -5.98 14.43
C ARG A 199 -4.97 -6.55 13.13
N GLY A 200 -5.25 -7.83 13.11
CA GLY A 200 -5.71 -8.56 11.93
C GLY A 200 -4.59 -9.11 11.03
N ILE A 201 -3.32 -8.74 11.26
CA ILE A 201 -2.20 -9.01 10.34
C ILE A 201 -1.11 -9.85 11.01
N GLY A 202 -0.44 -10.68 10.20
CA GLY A 202 0.78 -11.40 10.55
C GLY A 202 0.65 -12.28 11.78
N GLN A 203 1.54 -12.04 12.74
CA GLN A 203 1.62 -12.78 14.01
C GLN A 203 0.74 -12.16 15.12
N SER A 204 0.08 -11.04 14.87
CA SER A 204 -1.00 -10.52 15.72
C SER A 204 -2.22 -11.43 15.63
N THR A 205 -3.28 -11.19 16.44
CA THR A 205 -4.55 -11.90 16.23
C THR A 205 -4.99 -11.70 14.78
N PRO A 206 -4.85 -12.70 13.88
CA PRO A 206 -4.95 -12.50 12.45
C PRO A 206 -6.37 -12.67 11.94
N ILE A 207 -6.68 -12.04 10.79
CA ILE A 207 -7.79 -12.47 9.97
C ILE A 207 -7.38 -13.66 9.11
N THR A 208 -8.34 -14.52 8.83
CA THR A 208 -8.19 -15.66 7.91
C THR A 208 -9.39 -15.67 6.97
N CYS A 209 -9.14 -15.43 5.69
CA CYS A 209 -10.18 -15.29 4.66
C CYS A 209 -10.08 -16.37 3.59
N TRP A 210 -9.57 -17.54 3.95
CA TRP A 210 -9.32 -18.70 3.08
C TRP A 210 -9.40 -19.99 3.87
N SER A 211 -9.59 -21.10 3.15
CA SER A 211 -9.44 -22.43 3.73
C SER A 211 -8.01 -22.94 3.56
N PRO A 212 -7.58 -23.97 4.33
CA PRO A 212 -6.30 -24.65 4.09
C PRO A 212 -6.21 -25.22 2.66
N GLU A 213 -7.32 -25.68 2.11
CA GLU A 213 -7.42 -26.21 0.74
C GLU A 213 -7.17 -25.12 -0.31
N ASP A 214 -7.59 -23.87 -0.07
CA ASP A 214 -7.33 -22.73 -0.95
C ASP A 214 -5.82 -22.43 -0.99
N VAL A 215 -5.16 -22.39 0.18
CA VAL A 215 -3.70 -22.19 0.27
C VAL A 215 -2.96 -23.31 -0.46
N GLN A 216 -3.35 -24.56 -0.21
CA GLN A 216 -2.71 -25.70 -0.87
C GLN A 216 -2.94 -25.67 -2.39
N ALA A 217 -4.11 -25.22 -2.85
CA ALA A 217 -4.36 -25.07 -4.28
C ALA A 217 -3.46 -24.02 -4.94
N ILE A 218 -3.15 -22.92 -4.21
CA ILE A 218 -2.21 -21.89 -4.67
C ILE A 218 -0.78 -22.44 -4.66
N VAL A 219 -0.34 -23.11 -3.59
CA VAL A 219 0.99 -23.75 -3.48
C VAL A 219 1.22 -24.73 -4.64
N ASP A 220 0.21 -25.54 -4.97
CA ASP A 220 0.27 -26.52 -6.05
C ASP A 220 0.15 -25.89 -7.45
N GLY A 221 -0.07 -24.58 -7.56
CA GLY A 221 -0.32 -23.88 -8.83
C GLY A 221 -1.66 -24.25 -9.49
N ARG A 222 -2.61 -24.80 -8.72
CA ARG A 222 -3.97 -25.15 -9.18
C ARG A 222 -4.96 -23.97 -9.08
N ALA A 223 -4.62 -22.95 -8.30
CA ALA A 223 -5.36 -21.72 -8.15
C ALA A 223 -4.40 -20.53 -8.12
N GLN A 224 -4.90 -19.36 -8.52
CA GLN A 224 -4.18 -18.10 -8.37
C GLN A 224 -4.43 -17.49 -6.99
N ALA A 225 -3.42 -16.86 -6.43
CA ALA A 225 -3.61 -16.01 -5.27
C ALA A 225 -4.50 -14.81 -5.66
N PRO A 226 -5.49 -14.44 -4.82
CA PRO A 226 -6.31 -13.26 -5.08
C PRO A 226 -5.44 -12.00 -5.08
N SER A 227 -5.79 -11.06 -5.94
CA SER A 227 -5.21 -9.72 -5.95
C SER A 227 -6.20 -8.71 -5.35
N GLN A 228 -5.71 -7.54 -4.96
CA GLN A 228 -6.55 -6.42 -4.53
C GLN A 228 -7.45 -5.91 -5.66
N LEU A 229 -7.09 -6.21 -6.89
CA LEU A 229 -7.70 -5.69 -8.10
C LEU A 229 -8.43 -6.83 -8.81
N THR A 230 -9.75 -6.74 -8.89
CA THR A 230 -10.57 -7.72 -9.61
C THR A 230 -11.35 -6.99 -10.71
N PRO A 231 -11.08 -7.27 -11.97
CA PRO A 231 -11.88 -6.74 -13.06
C PRO A 231 -13.29 -7.32 -13.01
N GLY A 232 -14.27 -6.55 -13.44
CA GLY A 232 -15.67 -7.00 -13.50
C GLY A 232 -16.65 -5.84 -13.51
N SER A 233 -17.94 -6.13 -13.58
CA SER A 233 -19.00 -5.14 -13.36
C SER A 233 -19.06 -4.77 -11.87
N ALA A 234 -19.64 -3.61 -11.54
CA ALA A 234 -19.84 -3.22 -10.16
C ALA A 234 -20.66 -4.27 -9.37
N GLY A 235 -21.63 -4.93 -10.03
CA GLY A 235 -22.40 -6.02 -9.42
C GLY A 235 -21.54 -7.24 -9.07
N ASP A 236 -20.62 -7.64 -9.94
CA ASP A 236 -19.69 -8.75 -9.67
C ASP A 236 -18.78 -8.44 -8.51
N ILE A 237 -18.34 -7.19 -8.40
CA ILE A 237 -17.46 -6.71 -7.32
C ILE A 237 -18.19 -6.65 -5.98
N VAL A 238 -19.44 -6.19 -5.96
CA VAL A 238 -20.29 -6.28 -4.75
C VAL A 238 -20.44 -7.75 -4.32
N ALA A 239 -20.75 -8.64 -5.26
CA ALA A 239 -20.88 -10.06 -4.98
C ALA A 239 -19.56 -10.67 -4.48
N LYS A 240 -18.40 -10.23 -5.02
CA LYS A 240 -17.08 -10.64 -4.52
C LYS A 240 -16.87 -10.18 -3.08
N GLY A 241 -17.10 -8.90 -2.78
CA GLY A 241 -16.98 -8.37 -1.41
C GLY A 241 -17.79 -9.18 -0.41
N SER A 242 -19.05 -9.52 -0.76
CA SER A 242 -19.92 -10.33 0.10
C SER A 242 -19.41 -11.76 0.31
N ARG A 243 -18.86 -12.40 -0.73
CA ARG A 243 -18.25 -13.74 -0.60
C ARG A 243 -16.99 -13.71 0.26
N ASP A 244 -16.14 -12.72 0.05
CA ASP A 244 -14.89 -12.57 0.78
C ASP A 244 -15.17 -12.31 2.27
N ALA A 245 -16.10 -11.41 2.60
CA ALA A 245 -16.53 -11.15 3.98
C ALA A 245 -17.08 -12.41 4.66
N ALA A 246 -17.94 -13.17 3.97
CA ALA A 246 -18.47 -14.42 4.51
C ALA A 246 -17.37 -15.46 4.75
N THR A 247 -16.35 -15.50 3.90
CA THR A 247 -15.19 -16.40 4.06
C THR A 247 -14.33 -15.97 5.25
N CYS A 248 -14.05 -14.65 5.38
CA CYS A 248 -13.34 -14.11 6.53
C CYS A 248 -14.09 -14.39 7.83
N GLN A 249 -15.41 -14.13 7.86
CA GLN A 249 -16.27 -14.42 9.01
C GLN A 249 -16.22 -15.90 9.42
N LYS A 250 -16.09 -16.80 8.46
CA LYS A 250 -16.08 -18.25 8.69
C LYS A 250 -14.75 -18.75 9.26
N TYR A 251 -13.62 -18.24 8.78
CA TYR A 251 -12.31 -18.82 9.06
C TYR A 251 -11.49 -18.02 10.08
N THR A 252 -11.85 -16.77 10.36
CA THR A 252 -11.17 -15.98 11.38
C THR A 252 -11.58 -16.45 12.77
N GLU A 253 -10.60 -16.69 13.66
CA GLU A 253 -10.86 -17.18 15.02
C GLU A 253 -11.65 -16.18 15.88
N VAL A 254 -11.36 -14.88 15.72
CA VAL A 254 -12.05 -13.76 16.39
C VAL A 254 -12.70 -12.90 15.30
N PRO A 255 -13.82 -13.33 14.70
CA PRO A 255 -14.38 -12.68 13.52
C PRO A 255 -14.86 -11.25 13.75
N GLU A 256 -15.16 -10.87 14.99
CA GLU A 256 -15.52 -9.50 15.34
C GLU A 256 -14.37 -8.50 15.07
N ILE A 257 -13.12 -8.97 14.88
CA ILE A 257 -11.98 -8.12 14.53
C ILE A 257 -12.19 -7.39 13.20
N LEU A 258 -13.02 -7.96 12.30
CA LEU A 258 -13.35 -7.36 11.00
C LEU A 258 -14.04 -5.98 11.13
N ASP A 259 -14.66 -5.71 12.28
CA ASP A 259 -15.29 -4.42 12.59
C ASP A 259 -14.35 -3.45 13.34
N HIS A 260 -13.11 -3.86 13.64
CA HIS A 260 -12.19 -3.13 14.51
C HIS A 260 -10.75 -3.05 13.96
N MET A 261 -10.56 -3.16 12.65
CA MET A 261 -9.25 -3.01 11.99
C MET A 261 -8.99 -1.59 11.47
N ASP A 262 -9.80 -0.62 11.88
CA ASP A 262 -9.68 0.78 11.49
C ASP A 262 -8.36 1.40 11.98
N THR A 263 -7.89 2.44 11.28
CA THR A 263 -6.60 3.09 11.57
C THR A 263 -6.58 3.75 12.96
N ARG A 264 -7.71 4.25 13.47
CA ARG A 264 -7.77 4.84 14.82
C ARG A 264 -7.53 3.78 15.90
N SER A 265 -8.05 2.58 15.71
CA SER A 265 -7.78 1.43 16.60
C SER A 265 -6.32 1.01 16.56
N VAL A 266 -5.70 0.96 15.36
CA VAL A 266 -4.26 0.68 15.22
C VAL A 266 -3.41 1.76 15.89
N ALA A 267 -3.74 3.04 15.73
CA ALA A 267 -3.03 4.14 16.38
C ALA A 267 -3.12 4.08 17.92
N ARG A 268 -4.26 3.64 18.47
CA ARG A 268 -4.41 3.40 19.91
C ARG A 268 -3.58 2.20 20.38
N ASP A 269 -3.45 1.13 19.56
CA ASP A 269 -2.52 0.03 19.83
C ASP A 269 -1.08 0.54 19.92
N MET A 270 -0.69 1.45 19.00
CA MET A 270 0.66 2.03 18.99
C MET A 270 0.94 2.81 20.28
N ASP A 271 -0.04 3.55 20.83
CA ASP A 271 0.18 4.27 22.09
C ASP A 271 0.29 3.33 23.29
N VAL A 272 -0.45 2.23 23.32
CA VAL A 272 -0.27 1.16 24.31
C VAL A 272 1.14 0.56 24.20
N MET A 273 1.59 0.20 22.98
CA MET A 273 2.93 -0.35 22.73
C MET A 273 4.03 0.63 23.16
N ARG A 274 3.93 1.93 22.79
CA ARG A 274 4.84 3.00 23.22
C ARG A 274 5.01 3.01 24.75
N ALA A 275 3.89 3.01 25.46
CA ALA A 275 3.93 3.05 26.93
C ALA A 275 4.58 1.79 27.53
N LEU A 276 4.34 0.61 26.94
CA LEU A 276 4.85 -0.67 27.43
C LEU A 276 6.33 -0.87 27.18
N VAL A 277 6.89 -0.29 26.11
CA VAL A 277 8.35 -0.29 25.90
C VAL A 277 9.05 0.73 26.80
N GLY A 278 8.31 1.61 27.49
CA GLY A 278 8.81 2.61 28.43
C GLY A 278 9.11 3.96 27.80
N ASP A 279 8.68 4.21 26.57
CA ASP A 279 8.91 5.45 25.86
C ASP A 279 7.89 6.53 26.26
N GLN A 280 8.36 7.75 26.51
CA GLN A 280 7.49 8.89 26.78
C GLN A 280 6.77 9.31 25.50
N ASP A 281 7.49 9.37 24.37
CA ASP A 281 7.01 9.83 23.09
C ASP A 281 7.21 8.72 22.04
N LEU A 282 6.31 8.63 21.05
CA LEU A 282 6.41 7.68 19.95
C LEU A 282 7.40 8.20 18.91
N ASN A 283 8.49 7.44 18.67
CA ASN A 283 9.27 7.64 17.45
C ASN A 283 8.81 6.62 16.41
N PHE A 284 8.59 7.08 15.18
CA PHE A 284 7.91 6.29 14.16
C PHE A 284 8.47 6.56 12.77
N LEU A 285 8.60 5.51 11.96
CA LEU A 285 8.84 5.59 10.52
C LEU A 285 7.75 4.82 9.80
N GLY A 286 6.87 5.54 9.13
CA GLY A 286 5.78 4.98 8.34
C GLY A 286 5.97 5.27 6.87
N TYR A 287 5.77 4.25 6.04
CA TYR A 287 5.77 4.36 4.58
C TYR A 287 4.35 4.29 4.03
N SER A 288 4.04 5.03 2.95
CA SER A 288 2.78 4.87 2.25
C SER A 288 1.57 5.07 3.17
N TYR A 289 0.64 4.11 3.25
CA TYR A 289 -0.44 4.13 4.26
C TYR A 289 0.07 4.31 5.70
N GLY A 290 1.29 3.84 6.02
CA GLY A 290 1.89 4.10 7.34
C GLY A 290 2.02 5.59 7.67
N THR A 291 2.02 6.47 6.67
CA THR A 291 1.99 7.93 6.86
C THR A 291 0.61 8.41 7.31
N TYR A 292 -0.45 7.82 6.78
CA TYR A 292 -1.82 8.07 7.25
C TYR A 292 -2.00 7.58 8.69
N LEU A 293 -1.47 6.39 9.02
CA LEU A 293 -1.45 5.88 10.40
C LEU A 293 -0.69 6.82 11.34
N GLY A 294 0.49 7.32 10.94
CA GLY A 294 1.27 8.28 11.71
C GLY A 294 0.57 9.62 11.89
N ALA A 295 -0.16 10.09 10.87
CA ALA A 295 -0.97 11.30 10.93
C ALA A 295 -2.15 11.14 11.91
N VAL A 296 -2.86 10.00 11.85
CA VAL A 296 -3.94 9.66 12.80
C VAL A 296 -3.41 9.54 14.23
N TYR A 297 -2.24 8.94 14.42
CA TYR A 297 -1.60 8.90 15.75
C TYR A 297 -1.31 10.31 16.27
N THR A 298 -0.77 11.18 15.43
CA THR A 298 -0.46 12.58 15.78
C THR A 298 -1.73 13.36 16.18
N GLU A 299 -2.85 13.12 15.49
CA GLU A 299 -4.15 13.70 15.87
C GLU A 299 -4.64 13.19 17.23
N LEU A 300 -4.57 11.88 17.46
CA LEU A 300 -5.10 11.29 18.69
C LEU A 300 -4.22 11.56 19.92
N PHE A 301 -2.91 11.67 19.72
CA PHE A 301 -1.91 11.76 20.79
C PHE A 301 -0.87 12.86 20.53
N PRO A 302 -1.25 14.12 20.31
CA PRO A 302 -0.33 15.19 19.94
C PRO A 302 0.77 15.43 21.00
N ASP A 303 0.46 15.16 22.27
CA ASP A 303 1.40 15.30 23.39
C ASP A 303 2.43 14.14 23.48
N ASN A 304 2.21 13.03 22.77
CA ASN A 304 3.04 11.83 22.80
C ASN A 304 3.85 11.64 21.49
N VAL A 305 3.91 12.66 20.64
CA VAL A 305 4.66 12.62 19.38
C VAL A 305 6.13 12.86 19.65
N GLY A 306 6.98 11.89 19.33
CA GLY A 306 8.43 11.98 19.33
C GLY A 306 8.98 12.40 17.98
N ARG A 307 9.92 11.61 17.47
CA ARG A 307 10.45 11.79 16.10
C ARG A 307 9.70 10.92 15.13
N VAL A 308 8.85 11.55 14.33
CA VAL A 308 7.97 10.88 13.38
C VAL A 308 8.40 11.22 11.96
N VAL A 309 8.63 10.20 11.15
CA VAL A 309 8.94 10.29 9.72
C VAL A 309 7.80 9.65 8.93
N LEU A 310 7.26 10.40 7.98
CA LEU A 310 6.16 10.00 7.11
C LEU A 310 6.67 10.02 5.67
N ASP A 311 7.07 8.84 5.16
CA ASP A 311 7.75 8.68 3.87
C ASP A 311 6.76 8.21 2.78
N SER A 312 6.74 8.88 1.64
CA SER A 312 5.77 8.69 0.57
C SER A 312 4.35 8.93 1.07
N ALA A 313 4.08 10.18 1.43
CA ALA A 313 2.96 10.53 2.27
C ALA A 313 1.61 10.52 1.54
N MET A 314 0.61 9.95 2.22
CA MET A 314 -0.80 10.06 1.82
C MET A 314 -1.39 11.41 2.24
N ASP A 315 -2.29 11.92 1.42
CA ASP A 315 -3.15 13.05 1.80
C ASP A 315 -4.32 12.53 2.67
N PRO A 316 -4.36 12.87 3.96
CA PRO A 316 -5.38 12.36 4.88
C PRO A 316 -6.77 12.93 4.63
N THR A 317 -6.91 13.93 3.78
CA THR A 317 -8.19 14.62 3.48
C THR A 317 -8.94 13.99 2.32
N LEU A 318 -8.30 13.10 1.58
CA LEU A 318 -8.92 12.46 0.43
C LEU A 318 -9.99 11.46 0.83
N SER A 319 -11.09 11.49 0.08
CA SER A 319 -12.02 10.37 0.07
C SER A 319 -11.34 9.12 -0.49
N ARG A 320 -11.92 7.96 -0.27
CA ARG A 320 -11.48 6.72 -0.92
C ARG A 320 -11.36 6.88 -2.43
N GLN A 321 -12.39 7.42 -3.07
CA GLN A 321 -12.40 7.65 -4.51
C GLN A 321 -11.26 8.58 -4.93
N GLY A 322 -11.06 9.71 -4.25
CA GLY A 322 -9.98 10.65 -4.54
C GLY A 322 -8.58 10.04 -4.40
N SER A 323 -8.40 9.11 -3.44
CA SER A 323 -7.14 8.37 -3.29
C SER A 323 -6.84 7.50 -4.53
N PHE A 324 -7.80 6.70 -4.97
CA PHE A 324 -7.60 5.84 -6.16
C PHE A 324 -7.50 6.61 -7.47
N GLU A 325 -8.24 7.72 -7.60
CA GLU A 325 -8.09 8.63 -8.75
C GLU A 325 -6.69 9.24 -8.80
N GLY A 326 -6.13 9.59 -7.65
CA GLY A 326 -4.77 10.11 -7.54
C GLY A 326 -3.71 9.08 -7.92
N ASP A 327 -3.86 7.83 -7.46
CA ASP A 327 -2.98 6.71 -7.83
C ASP A 327 -3.01 6.50 -9.35
N ALA A 328 -4.19 6.39 -9.95
CA ALA A 328 -4.34 6.18 -11.40
C ALA A 328 -3.77 7.34 -12.23
N ALA A 329 -3.97 8.58 -11.76
CA ALA A 329 -3.42 9.75 -12.42
C ALA A 329 -1.89 9.74 -12.40
N ALA A 330 -1.28 9.33 -11.28
CA ALA A 330 0.17 9.26 -11.14
C ALA A 330 0.77 8.11 -11.96
N GLU A 331 0.11 6.95 -12.00
CA GLU A 331 0.51 5.82 -12.84
C GLU A 331 0.44 6.17 -14.32
N GLU A 332 -0.66 6.78 -14.76
CA GLU A 332 -0.82 7.24 -16.16
C GLU A 332 0.20 8.33 -16.52
N GLN A 333 0.52 9.25 -15.60
CA GLN A 333 1.56 10.25 -15.81
C GLN A 333 2.94 9.62 -15.92
N THR A 334 3.25 8.61 -15.11
CA THR A 334 4.52 7.87 -15.17
C THR A 334 4.65 7.11 -16.48
N LEU A 335 3.55 6.49 -16.96
CA LEU A 335 3.49 5.85 -18.27
C LEU A 335 3.75 6.86 -19.40
N ARG A 336 3.17 8.05 -19.34
CA ARG A 336 3.40 9.12 -20.32
C ARG A 336 4.86 9.55 -20.36
N THR A 337 5.47 9.74 -19.19
CA THR A 337 6.90 10.07 -19.06
C THR A 337 7.79 8.96 -19.64
N TYR A 338 7.44 7.69 -19.37
CA TYR A 338 8.11 6.55 -19.99
C TYR A 338 8.00 6.62 -21.52
N ILE A 339 6.79 6.75 -22.07
CA ILE A 339 6.57 6.82 -23.52
C ILE A 339 7.39 7.96 -24.15
N GLU A 340 7.39 9.14 -23.54
CA GLU A 340 8.17 10.29 -24.02
C GLU A 340 9.67 10.01 -24.03
N SER A 341 10.19 9.37 -23.00
CA SER A 341 11.60 9.05 -22.87
C SER A 341 12.09 7.98 -23.87
N GLN A 342 11.19 7.15 -24.40
CA GLN A 342 11.51 6.04 -25.29
C GLN A 342 11.30 6.38 -26.79
N GLN A 343 10.82 7.60 -27.11
CA GLN A 343 10.59 8.01 -28.48
C GLN A 343 11.86 7.93 -29.34
N GLY A 344 11.72 7.44 -30.57
CA GLY A 344 12.81 7.30 -31.54
C GLY A 344 13.70 6.07 -31.35
N GLN A 345 13.47 5.25 -30.32
CA GLN A 345 14.16 3.97 -30.20
C GLN A 345 13.71 3.00 -31.27
N ALA A 346 14.66 2.27 -31.85
CA ALA A 346 14.39 1.28 -32.89
C ALA A 346 13.51 0.15 -32.34
N GLY A 347 12.41 -0.14 -33.03
CA GLY A 347 11.48 -1.20 -32.63
C GLY A 347 10.48 -0.83 -31.52
N PHE A 348 10.58 0.37 -30.94
CA PHE A 348 9.61 0.80 -29.91
C PHE A 348 8.19 0.87 -30.51
N PRO A 349 7.22 0.10 -29.99
CA PRO A 349 5.90 -0.03 -30.63
C PRO A 349 5.00 1.20 -30.45
N LEU A 350 5.36 2.09 -29.52
CA LEU A 350 4.59 3.27 -29.13
C LEU A 350 5.20 4.59 -29.62
N ASN A 351 5.95 4.55 -30.77
CA ASN A 351 6.47 5.76 -31.39
C ASN A 351 5.31 6.65 -31.93
N GLY A 352 5.44 7.97 -31.78
CA GLY A 352 4.45 8.97 -32.19
C GLY A 352 4.22 10.00 -31.08
N SER A 353 3.13 10.75 -31.15
CA SER A 353 2.75 11.61 -30.02
C SER A 353 2.34 10.75 -28.81
N THR A 354 2.55 11.28 -27.61
CA THR A 354 2.23 10.58 -26.35
C THR A 354 0.76 10.17 -26.30
N ASP A 355 -0.16 11.01 -26.75
CA ASP A 355 -1.61 10.69 -26.74
C ASP A 355 -1.96 9.57 -27.74
N GLU A 356 -1.36 9.58 -28.93
CA GLU A 356 -1.54 8.48 -29.90
C GLU A 356 -0.96 7.16 -29.39
N ALA A 357 0.19 7.22 -28.71
CA ALA A 357 0.85 6.07 -28.10
C ALA A 357 -0.02 5.46 -26.98
N VAL A 358 -0.52 6.29 -26.06
CA VAL A 358 -1.45 5.87 -24.99
C VAL A 358 -2.72 5.25 -25.58
N THR A 359 -3.32 5.90 -26.59
CA THR A 359 -4.51 5.39 -27.26
C THR A 359 -4.24 4.04 -27.94
N ARG A 360 -3.06 3.88 -28.57
CA ARG A 360 -2.65 2.60 -29.20
C ARG A 360 -2.47 1.50 -28.18
N LEU A 361 -1.82 1.82 -27.03
CA LEU A 361 -1.64 0.86 -25.95
C LEU A 361 -2.99 0.45 -25.33
N ALA A 362 -3.87 1.41 -25.04
CA ALA A 362 -5.20 1.12 -24.52
C ALA A 362 -6.02 0.23 -25.48
N THR A 363 -5.98 0.52 -26.80
CA THR A 363 -6.65 -0.28 -27.83
C THR A 363 -6.07 -1.70 -27.89
N PHE A 364 -4.75 -1.85 -27.78
CA PHE A 364 -4.10 -3.15 -27.70
C PHE A 364 -4.59 -3.94 -26.48
N LEU A 365 -4.60 -3.32 -25.30
CA LEU A 365 -5.07 -3.94 -24.06
C LEU A 365 -6.56 -4.34 -24.14
N ASP A 366 -7.42 -3.50 -24.71
CA ASP A 366 -8.84 -3.82 -24.90
C ASP A 366 -9.04 -5.04 -25.80
N GLY A 367 -8.14 -5.26 -26.75
CA GLY A 367 -8.15 -6.44 -27.63
C GLY A 367 -7.83 -7.75 -26.92
N LEU A 368 -7.09 -7.70 -25.82
CA LEU A 368 -6.63 -8.90 -25.09
C LEU A 368 -7.74 -9.67 -24.37
N ASP A 369 -8.85 -9.01 -24.03
CA ASP A 369 -9.99 -9.70 -23.41
C ASP A 369 -10.67 -10.70 -24.36
N ALA A 370 -10.73 -10.34 -25.66
CA ALA A 370 -11.28 -11.22 -26.67
C ALA A 370 -10.23 -12.18 -27.28
N ASN A 371 -8.97 -11.75 -27.33
CA ASN A 371 -7.88 -12.48 -27.96
C ASN A 371 -6.63 -12.42 -27.09
N PRO A 372 -6.57 -13.15 -25.97
CA PRO A 372 -5.39 -13.17 -25.10
C PRO A 372 -4.17 -13.72 -25.85
N LEU A 373 -2.99 -13.19 -25.54
CA LEU A 373 -1.76 -13.64 -26.17
C LEU A 373 -1.25 -14.91 -25.50
N THR A 374 -0.58 -15.73 -26.29
CA THR A 374 0.15 -16.89 -25.80
C THR A 374 1.33 -16.44 -24.94
N VAL A 375 1.57 -17.19 -23.86
CA VAL A 375 2.70 -17.00 -22.96
C VAL A 375 3.49 -18.31 -22.88
N SER A 376 4.81 -18.24 -22.98
CA SER A 376 5.72 -19.39 -22.95
C SER A 376 5.39 -20.45 -24.02
N ASP A 377 5.19 -21.69 -23.59
CA ASP A 377 4.88 -22.85 -24.42
C ASP A 377 3.37 -23.03 -24.71
N GLY A 378 2.55 -22.01 -24.42
CA GLY A 378 1.10 -22.04 -24.60
C GLY A 378 0.33 -22.60 -23.41
N ALA A 379 0.99 -22.79 -22.26
CA ALA A 379 0.32 -23.18 -21.01
C ALA A 379 -0.46 -22.03 -20.37
N ASP A 380 0.00 -20.81 -20.57
CA ASP A 380 -0.55 -19.58 -20.02
C ASP A 380 -0.96 -18.60 -21.11
N SER A 381 -1.77 -17.61 -20.77
CA SER A 381 -2.21 -16.55 -21.65
C SER A 381 -2.12 -15.18 -21.00
N LEU A 382 -1.86 -14.14 -21.78
CA LEU A 382 -1.82 -12.75 -21.31
C LEU A 382 -3.15 -12.07 -21.71
N ASN A 383 -4.02 -11.88 -20.75
CA ASN A 383 -5.24 -11.09 -20.89
C ASN A 383 -5.01 -9.62 -20.53
N ARG A 384 -6.04 -8.76 -20.65
CA ARG A 384 -5.95 -7.34 -20.33
C ARG A 384 -5.44 -7.08 -18.91
N ALA A 385 -6.00 -7.76 -17.91
CA ALA A 385 -5.68 -7.50 -16.51
C ALA A 385 -4.22 -7.85 -16.20
N GLU A 386 -3.74 -8.98 -16.70
CA GLU A 386 -2.36 -9.42 -16.55
C GLU A 386 -1.38 -8.48 -17.26
N ALA A 387 -1.70 -8.07 -18.49
CA ALA A 387 -0.90 -7.12 -19.25
C ALA A 387 -0.83 -5.76 -18.56
N THR A 388 -1.96 -5.25 -18.07
CA THR A 388 -2.00 -3.96 -17.35
C THR A 388 -1.16 -4.01 -16.08
N ASN A 389 -1.26 -5.09 -15.31
CA ASN A 389 -0.44 -5.28 -14.10
C ASN A 389 1.05 -5.38 -14.44
N ALA A 390 1.42 -6.13 -15.48
CA ALA A 390 2.81 -6.25 -15.91
C ALA A 390 3.40 -4.91 -16.37
N ILE A 391 2.64 -4.12 -17.10
CA ILE A 391 3.04 -2.76 -17.49
C ILE A 391 3.21 -1.88 -16.26
N LYS A 392 2.26 -1.91 -15.33
CA LYS A 392 2.35 -1.17 -14.07
C LYS A 392 3.63 -1.51 -13.32
N GLU A 393 3.89 -2.78 -13.04
CA GLU A 393 5.08 -3.24 -12.30
C GLU A 393 6.39 -2.72 -12.92
N LEU A 394 6.48 -2.69 -14.25
CA LEU A 394 7.69 -2.26 -14.93
C LEU A 394 7.81 -0.74 -15.07
N VAL A 395 6.70 -0.03 -15.23
CA VAL A 395 6.72 1.42 -15.45
C VAL A 395 6.90 2.20 -14.15
N VAL A 396 6.31 1.70 -13.05
CA VAL A 396 6.36 2.40 -11.74
C VAL A 396 7.60 2.06 -10.91
N ALA A 397 8.30 0.96 -11.24
CA ALA A 397 9.45 0.52 -10.46
C ALA A 397 10.58 1.55 -10.48
N SER A 398 11.16 1.79 -11.64
CA SER A 398 12.25 2.77 -11.81
C SER A 398 12.64 2.83 -13.29
N PRO A 399 13.22 3.92 -13.80
CA PRO A 399 13.64 4.04 -15.20
C PRO A 399 14.61 2.96 -15.69
N ASP A 400 15.40 2.33 -14.81
CA ASP A 400 16.27 1.21 -15.17
C ASP A 400 15.52 -0.05 -15.61
N LYS A 401 14.23 -0.16 -15.28
CA LYS A 401 13.33 -1.24 -15.72
C LYS A 401 12.66 -0.96 -17.07
N TRP A 402 12.68 0.27 -17.54
CA TRP A 402 12.04 0.65 -18.81
C TRP A 402 12.56 -0.09 -20.06
N PRO A 403 13.85 -0.47 -20.16
CA PRO A 403 14.29 -1.36 -21.24
C PRO A 403 13.59 -2.73 -21.23
N LEU A 404 13.28 -3.30 -20.06
CA LEU A 404 12.54 -4.55 -19.93
C LEU A 404 11.07 -4.38 -20.37
N LEU A 405 10.48 -3.23 -20.08
CA LEU A 405 9.13 -2.90 -20.57
C LEU A 405 9.13 -2.73 -22.09
N ASN A 406 10.14 -2.08 -22.67
CA ASN A 406 10.30 -1.96 -24.13
C ASN A 406 10.33 -3.33 -24.81
N GLU A 407 11.14 -4.25 -24.28
CA GLU A 407 11.21 -5.62 -24.79
C GLU A 407 9.86 -6.31 -24.72
N GLY A 408 9.22 -6.27 -23.55
CA GLY A 408 7.91 -6.89 -23.31
C GLY A 408 6.83 -6.36 -24.26
N LEU A 409 6.72 -5.02 -24.37
CA LEU A 409 5.73 -4.39 -25.26
C LEU A 409 6.04 -4.66 -26.74
N THR A 410 7.31 -4.68 -27.14
CA THR A 410 7.70 -4.98 -28.53
C THR A 410 7.27 -6.39 -28.91
N GLN A 411 7.51 -7.38 -28.07
CA GLN A 411 7.10 -8.76 -28.34
C GLN A 411 5.58 -8.91 -28.28
N ALA A 412 4.91 -8.35 -27.28
CA ALA A 412 3.48 -8.46 -27.14
C ALA A 412 2.72 -7.80 -28.31
N MET A 413 3.08 -6.57 -28.69
CA MET A 413 2.35 -5.81 -29.71
C MET A 413 2.75 -6.18 -31.13
N ASN A 414 4.02 -6.52 -31.42
CA ASN A 414 4.51 -6.76 -32.76
C ASN A 414 4.58 -8.26 -33.13
N ALA A 415 4.90 -9.12 -32.16
CA ALA A 415 5.04 -10.56 -32.38
C ALA A 415 3.84 -11.38 -31.83
N HIS A 416 2.88 -10.76 -31.17
CA HIS A 416 1.74 -11.41 -30.49
C HIS A 416 2.18 -12.48 -29.48
N ASP A 417 3.29 -12.21 -28.76
CA ASP A 417 3.85 -13.08 -27.72
C ASP A 417 3.94 -12.31 -26.39
N GLY A 418 3.18 -12.77 -25.39
CA GLY A 418 3.12 -12.14 -24.05
C GLY A 418 4.24 -12.53 -23.12
N THR A 419 5.13 -13.47 -23.53
CA THR A 419 6.11 -14.12 -22.64
C THR A 419 7.08 -13.13 -22.01
N ALA A 420 7.68 -12.25 -22.81
CA ALA A 420 8.67 -11.31 -22.28
C ALA A 420 8.04 -10.31 -21.31
N LEU A 421 6.83 -9.82 -21.59
CA LEU A 421 6.14 -8.89 -20.71
C LEU A 421 5.87 -9.52 -19.33
N MET A 422 5.33 -10.73 -19.30
CA MET A 422 5.06 -11.47 -18.07
C MET A 422 6.34 -11.83 -17.31
N LYS A 423 7.37 -12.30 -18.03
CA LYS A 423 8.66 -12.67 -17.44
C LYS A 423 9.37 -11.46 -16.82
N ASN A 424 9.43 -10.36 -17.55
CA ASN A 424 10.12 -9.15 -17.11
C ASN A 424 9.44 -8.47 -15.93
N ALA A 425 8.11 -8.61 -15.83
CA ALA A 425 7.33 -8.19 -14.66
C ALA A 425 7.43 -9.17 -13.47
N GLY A 426 8.09 -10.30 -13.62
CA GLY A 426 8.22 -11.31 -12.55
C GLY A 426 7.01 -12.21 -12.36
N PHE A 427 6.07 -12.24 -13.31
CA PHE A 427 4.84 -13.04 -13.23
C PHE A 427 5.01 -14.48 -13.73
N LEU A 428 6.10 -14.76 -14.43
CA LEU A 428 6.48 -16.13 -14.76
C LEU A 428 7.57 -16.62 -13.83
N PRO A 429 7.55 -17.89 -13.42
CA PRO A 429 8.67 -18.46 -12.68
C PRO A 429 9.93 -18.34 -13.54
N GLY A 430 10.99 -17.74 -12.99
CA GLY A 430 12.32 -17.80 -13.60
C GLY A 430 12.79 -19.25 -13.66
N GLU A 431 13.59 -19.64 -14.66
CA GLU A 431 14.24 -20.93 -14.68
C GLU A 431 15.07 -21.08 -13.38
N GLY A 432 14.54 -21.89 -12.42
CA GLY A 432 15.17 -22.11 -11.12
C GLY A 432 14.84 -21.12 -9.99
N GLY A 433 13.87 -20.21 -10.16
CA GLY A 433 13.37 -19.36 -9.07
C GLY A 433 12.58 -20.17 -8.01
N PRO A 434 12.74 -19.84 -6.70
CA PRO A 434 11.98 -20.53 -5.67
C PRO A 434 10.48 -20.28 -5.87
N THR A 435 9.68 -21.35 -5.84
CA THR A 435 8.23 -21.24 -5.68
C THR A 435 7.95 -20.56 -4.34
N ALA A 436 6.95 -19.66 -4.29
CA ALA A 436 6.57 -19.03 -3.04
C ALA A 436 6.23 -20.09 -1.98
N THR A 437 6.76 -19.89 -0.79
CA THR A 437 6.45 -20.77 0.35
C THR A 437 5.01 -20.56 0.81
N GLU A 438 4.43 -21.55 1.48
CA GLU A 438 3.11 -21.42 2.10
C GLU A 438 3.02 -20.18 2.99
N ALA A 439 4.06 -19.89 3.79
CA ALA A 439 4.11 -18.71 4.64
C ALA A 439 4.03 -17.39 3.84
N GLN A 440 4.71 -17.30 2.70
CA GLN A 440 4.65 -16.12 1.82
C GLN A 440 3.27 -15.97 1.16
N ILE A 441 2.63 -17.09 0.80
CA ILE A 441 1.26 -17.08 0.28
C ILE A 441 0.29 -16.59 1.35
N VAL A 442 0.38 -17.09 2.57
CA VAL A 442 -0.45 -16.67 3.69
C VAL A 442 -0.25 -15.18 4.00
N GLU A 443 0.99 -14.69 4.02
CA GLU A 443 1.29 -13.27 4.22
C GLU A 443 0.67 -12.40 3.11
N HIS A 444 0.77 -12.83 1.86
CA HIS A 444 0.12 -12.15 0.74
C HIS A 444 -1.41 -12.12 0.91
N LEU A 445 -2.04 -13.24 1.23
CA LEU A 445 -3.49 -13.31 1.46
C LEU A 445 -3.92 -12.38 2.60
N GLN A 446 -3.18 -12.36 3.70
CA GLN A 446 -3.45 -11.44 4.82
C GLN A 446 -3.34 -9.98 4.39
N SER A 447 -2.33 -9.65 3.59
CA SER A 447 -2.17 -8.28 3.07
C SER A 447 -3.34 -7.87 2.19
N VAL A 448 -3.80 -8.73 1.28
CA VAL A 448 -4.94 -8.46 0.37
C VAL A 448 -6.23 -8.23 1.16
N TYR A 449 -6.58 -9.13 2.06
CA TYR A 449 -7.82 -9.02 2.84
C TYR A 449 -7.72 -7.98 3.96
N GLY A 450 -6.53 -7.81 4.54
CA GLY A 450 -6.25 -6.76 5.52
C GLY A 450 -6.38 -5.37 4.93
N PHE A 451 -5.92 -5.19 3.68
CA PHE A 451 -6.14 -3.96 2.92
C PHE A 451 -7.63 -3.65 2.80
N ALA A 452 -8.44 -4.62 2.37
CA ALA A 452 -9.87 -4.44 2.22
C ALA A 452 -10.56 -4.16 3.57
N ALA A 453 -10.27 -4.95 4.60
CA ALA A 453 -10.86 -4.81 5.93
C ALA A 453 -10.59 -3.42 6.54
N ASN A 454 -9.34 -2.95 6.50
CA ASN A 454 -8.98 -1.63 7.00
C ASN A 454 -9.63 -0.51 6.17
N ARG A 455 -9.44 -0.54 4.84
CA ARG A 455 -9.92 0.54 3.95
C ARG A 455 -11.43 0.68 3.95
N CYS A 456 -12.18 -0.42 4.10
CA CYS A 456 -13.64 -0.37 4.18
C CYS A 456 -14.14 0.23 5.50
N LEU A 457 -13.35 0.12 6.59
CA LEU A 457 -13.66 0.76 7.86
C LEU A 457 -13.31 2.25 7.86
N ASP A 458 -12.12 2.61 7.35
CA ASP A 458 -11.64 4.00 7.37
C ASP A 458 -12.39 4.90 6.39
N PHE A 459 -12.81 4.34 5.26
CA PHE A 459 -13.43 5.10 4.16
C PHE A 459 -14.73 4.42 3.73
N PRO A 460 -15.81 4.52 4.51
CA PRO A 460 -17.09 3.92 4.17
C PRO A 460 -17.61 4.45 2.84
N ASP A 461 -18.11 3.56 1.99
CA ASP A 461 -18.72 3.95 0.73
C ASP A 461 -20.20 4.22 0.88
N SER A 462 -20.64 5.36 0.40
CA SER A 462 -22.06 5.76 0.33
C SER A 462 -22.65 5.64 -1.08
N GLY A 463 -21.91 5.06 -2.03
CA GLY A 463 -22.30 4.96 -3.42
C GLY A 463 -23.41 3.93 -3.69
N ASN A 464 -23.79 3.86 -4.95
CA ASN A 464 -24.74 2.88 -5.50
C ASN A 464 -24.32 2.49 -6.92
N GLN A 465 -25.00 1.50 -7.51
CA GLN A 465 -24.69 0.99 -8.83
C GLN A 465 -24.49 2.11 -9.88
N ALA A 466 -25.38 3.11 -9.90
CA ALA A 466 -25.29 4.19 -10.88
C ALA A 466 -24.04 5.07 -10.67
N SER A 467 -23.68 5.37 -9.43
CA SER A 467 -22.47 6.16 -9.12
C SER A 467 -21.20 5.39 -9.44
N TRP A 468 -21.15 4.08 -9.19
CA TRP A 468 -19.98 3.24 -9.51
C TRP A 468 -19.81 3.07 -11.02
N ASP A 469 -20.91 2.86 -11.77
CA ASP A 469 -20.88 2.77 -13.24
C ASP A 469 -20.43 4.10 -13.87
N ALA A 470 -20.90 5.23 -13.33
CA ALA A 470 -20.48 6.56 -13.77
C ALA A 470 -18.98 6.81 -13.49
N ALA A 471 -18.48 6.43 -12.31
CA ALA A 471 -17.07 6.51 -11.97
C ALA A 471 -16.23 5.66 -12.94
N LEU A 472 -16.61 4.41 -13.19
CA LEU A 472 -15.91 3.54 -14.12
C LEU A 472 -15.86 4.11 -15.54
N ALA A 473 -16.95 4.73 -16.01
CA ALA A 473 -16.98 5.40 -17.31
C ALA A 473 -16.04 6.63 -17.37
N SER A 474 -15.93 7.37 -16.26
CA SER A 474 -14.97 8.48 -16.13
C SER A 474 -13.54 7.98 -16.20
N TYR A 475 -13.20 6.95 -15.42
CA TYR A 475 -11.84 6.40 -15.39
C TYR A 475 -11.37 5.84 -16.73
N ARG A 476 -12.24 5.16 -17.47
CA ARG A 476 -11.93 4.69 -18.83
C ARG A 476 -11.55 5.82 -19.77
N ARG A 477 -12.15 6.99 -19.60
CA ARG A 477 -11.85 8.18 -20.40
C ARG A 477 -10.57 8.86 -19.95
N ASP A 478 -10.39 9.00 -18.62
CA ASP A 478 -9.36 9.83 -18.03
C ASP A 478 -8.05 9.06 -17.82
N TYR A 479 -8.12 7.73 -17.60
CA TYR A 479 -7.00 6.81 -17.39
C TYR A 479 -7.12 5.56 -18.28
N PRO A 480 -6.96 5.72 -19.61
CA PRO A 480 -7.32 4.67 -20.58
C PRO A 480 -6.52 3.37 -20.43
N VAL A 481 -5.29 3.42 -19.90
CA VAL A 481 -4.46 2.24 -19.67
C VAL A 481 -4.79 1.61 -18.31
N PHE A 482 -4.78 2.40 -17.24
CA PHE A 482 -4.88 1.90 -15.87
C PHE A 482 -6.29 1.93 -15.26
N HIS A 483 -7.33 2.32 -16.01
CA HIS A 483 -8.69 2.42 -15.49
C HIS A 483 -9.21 1.13 -14.83
N SER A 484 -8.75 -0.04 -15.28
CA SER A 484 -9.17 -1.32 -14.71
C SER A 484 -8.59 -1.57 -13.32
N LEU A 485 -7.53 -0.85 -12.95
CA LEU A 485 -6.89 -0.97 -11.65
C LEU A 485 -7.56 -0.08 -10.59
N VAL A 486 -8.32 0.93 -11.02
CA VAL A 486 -8.72 1.99 -10.12
C VAL A 486 -9.84 1.63 -9.15
N PRO A 487 -10.95 1.06 -9.44
CA PRO A 487 -11.97 1.54 -8.49
C PRO A 487 -13.10 0.71 -8.09
N GLN A 488 -12.88 -0.46 -8.08
CA GLN A 488 -13.98 -1.34 -7.69
C GLN A 488 -14.09 -1.46 -6.16
N HIS A 489 -13.20 -0.74 -5.45
CA HIS A 489 -13.17 -0.80 -4.00
C HIS A 489 -14.43 -0.23 -3.33
N ASN A 490 -15.09 0.80 -3.90
CA ASN A 490 -16.33 1.30 -3.34
C ASN A 490 -17.43 0.25 -3.40
N ALA A 491 -17.66 -0.32 -4.59
CA ALA A 491 -18.60 -1.43 -4.76
C ALA A 491 -18.21 -2.65 -3.92
N TYR A 492 -16.91 -2.94 -3.82
CA TYR A 492 -16.39 -4.01 -2.98
C TYR A 492 -16.75 -3.81 -1.50
N CYS A 493 -16.48 -2.62 -0.94
CA CYS A 493 -16.79 -2.35 0.46
C CYS A 493 -18.30 -2.35 0.76
N HIS A 494 -19.13 -1.96 -0.21
CA HIS A 494 -20.57 -2.14 -0.09
C HIS A 494 -20.93 -3.61 0.07
N GLY A 495 -20.32 -4.49 -0.72
CA GLY A 495 -20.51 -5.94 -0.61
C GLY A 495 -19.87 -6.53 0.65
N TRP A 496 -18.71 -6.03 1.05
CA TRP A 496 -17.98 -6.46 2.24
C TRP A 496 -18.79 -6.31 3.52
N GLY A 497 -19.54 -5.22 3.66
CA GLY A 497 -20.52 -5.03 4.73
C GLY A 497 -19.96 -4.62 6.10
N HIS A 498 -18.66 -4.84 6.37
CA HIS A 498 -17.98 -4.32 7.55
C HIS A 498 -17.52 -2.89 7.23
N THR A 499 -18.29 -1.91 7.67
CA THR A 499 -18.04 -0.49 7.37
C THR A 499 -17.95 0.31 8.65
N GLY A 500 -16.92 1.15 8.74
CA GLY A 500 -16.72 2.04 9.88
C GLY A 500 -17.76 3.16 9.97
N LYS A 501 -17.80 3.77 11.14
CA LYS A 501 -18.56 5.01 11.40
C LYS A 501 -17.66 6.25 11.27
N THR A 502 -16.40 6.05 10.86
CA THR A 502 -15.38 7.08 10.95
C THR A 502 -15.51 8.10 9.83
N GLU A 503 -15.65 9.35 10.24
CA GLU A 503 -15.44 10.51 9.37
C GLU A 503 -13.96 10.56 8.94
N PRO A 504 -13.64 11.10 7.76
CA PRO A 504 -12.27 11.36 7.36
C PRO A 504 -11.51 12.10 8.45
N VAL A 505 -10.26 11.72 8.66
CA VAL A 505 -9.41 12.31 9.69
C VAL A 505 -9.07 13.75 9.30
N ASP A 506 -9.44 14.72 10.12
CA ASP A 506 -9.02 16.12 9.96
C ASP A 506 -7.77 16.36 10.82
N VAL A 507 -6.61 16.15 10.23
CA VAL A 507 -5.30 16.27 10.91
C VAL A 507 -4.87 17.73 11.02
N ASP A 508 -5.67 18.57 11.66
CA ASP A 508 -5.30 19.97 11.95
C ASP A 508 -4.76 20.08 13.39
N VAL A 509 -3.56 19.56 13.63
CA VAL A 509 -2.97 19.49 14.97
C VAL A 509 -1.55 20.07 15.02
N ASP A 510 -1.20 20.58 16.20
CA ASP A 510 0.18 20.94 16.57
C ASP A 510 0.80 19.78 17.35
N ALA A 511 1.66 19.00 16.72
CA ALA A 511 2.45 17.99 17.42
C ALA A 511 3.48 18.66 18.33
N THR A 512 3.75 18.06 19.50
CA THR A 512 4.76 18.56 20.46
C THR A 512 6.14 18.64 19.82
N ASN A 513 6.50 17.66 19.00
CA ASN A 513 7.73 17.64 18.22
C ASN A 513 7.43 17.74 16.72
N PRO A 514 8.31 18.36 15.92
CA PRO A 514 8.09 18.49 14.50
C PRO A 514 8.11 17.14 13.80
N VAL A 515 7.21 16.96 12.82
CA VAL A 515 7.10 15.75 11.98
C VAL A 515 7.88 15.95 10.70
N LEU A 516 8.69 14.98 10.29
CA LEU A 516 9.38 14.98 9.00
C LEU A 516 8.54 14.24 7.96
N VAL A 517 8.09 14.93 6.95
CA VAL A 517 7.40 14.37 5.78
C VAL A 517 8.41 14.26 4.64
N VAL A 518 8.50 13.08 4.02
CA VAL A 518 9.35 12.82 2.85
C VAL A 518 8.45 12.60 1.64
N GLY A 519 8.57 13.48 0.64
CA GLY A 519 7.76 13.44 -0.58
C GLY A 519 8.62 13.18 -1.82
N ILE A 520 8.27 12.18 -2.60
CA ILE A 520 8.97 11.81 -3.84
C ILE A 520 8.32 12.50 -5.03
N LEU A 521 9.12 13.20 -5.85
CA LEU A 521 8.62 14.01 -6.97
C LEU A 521 7.91 13.16 -8.04
N HIS A 522 8.34 11.91 -8.22
CA HIS A 522 7.82 10.98 -9.22
C HIS A 522 7.28 9.71 -8.55
N ASP A 523 6.52 9.88 -7.46
CA ASP A 523 5.87 8.77 -6.76
C ASP A 523 4.60 8.35 -7.50
N PRO A 524 4.51 7.11 -7.98
CA PRO A 524 3.35 6.62 -8.73
C PRO A 524 2.20 6.13 -7.84
N ALA A 525 2.43 5.95 -6.53
CA ALA A 525 1.45 5.38 -5.59
C ALA A 525 0.92 6.41 -4.58
N THR A 526 1.78 7.35 -4.15
CA THR A 526 1.37 8.48 -3.30
C THR A 526 1.92 9.77 -3.91
N PRO A 527 1.21 10.35 -4.87
CA PRO A 527 1.69 11.48 -5.65
C PRO A 527 2.23 12.63 -4.80
N TYR A 528 3.33 13.26 -5.22
CA TYR A 528 3.99 14.34 -4.48
C TYR A 528 3.06 15.46 -3.96
N PRO A 529 1.98 15.86 -4.68
CA PRO A 529 1.00 16.82 -4.12
C PRO A 529 0.40 16.39 -2.78
N TRP A 530 0.28 15.08 -2.51
CA TRP A 530 -0.25 14.57 -1.25
C TRP A 530 0.69 14.84 -0.08
N SER A 531 2.01 14.72 -0.28
CA SER A 531 3.00 15.10 0.73
C SER A 531 2.90 16.57 1.09
N LYS A 532 2.65 17.45 0.11
CA LYS A 532 2.40 18.87 0.35
C LYS A 532 1.08 19.12 1.08
N ALA A 533 0.03 18.38 0.74
CA ALA A 533 -1.24 18.45 1.42
C ALA A 533 -1.12 18.04 2.89
N LEU A 534 -0.43 16.93 3.19
CA LEU A 534 -0.18 16.49 4.56
C LEU A 534 0.58 17.55 5.37
N VAL A 535 1.67 18.12 4.82
CA VAL A 535 2.43 19.19 5.49
C VAL A 535 1.57 20.42 5.76
N SER A 536 0.63 20.75 4.86
CA SER A 536 -0.28 21.90 5.07
C SER A 536 -1.28 21.68 6.22
N LYS A 537 -1.50 20.44 6.60
CA LYS A 537 -2.42 20.03 7.68
C LYS A 537 -1.68 19.83 9.02
N LEU A 538 -0.53 19.20 8.99
CA LEU A 538 0.31 19.04 10.18
C LEU A 538 1.10 20.32 10.44
N ARG A 539 0.63 21.18 11.36
CA ARG A 539 1.19 22.51 11.57
C ARG A 539 2.66 22.54 11.96
N ASN A 540 3.14 21.57 12.72
CA ASN A 540 4.55 21.41 13.11
C ASN A 540 5.19 20.30 12.27
N SER A 541 5.29 20.51 10.95
CA SER A 541 5.90 19.54 10.05
C SER A 541 6.84 20.18 9.03
N HIS A 542 7.78 19.41 8.51
CA HIS A 542 8.78 19.83 7.53
C HIS A 542 8.81 18.87 6.35
N LEU A 543 8.88 19.40 5.13
CA LEU A 543 8.93 18.61 3.91
C LEU A 543 10.36 18.45 3.40
N LEU A 544 10.81 17.21 3.24
CA LEU A 544 11.95 16.84 2.44
C LEU A 544 11.46 16.33 1.08
N SER A 545 11.83 17.01 0.01
CA SER A 545 11.53 16.54 -1.35
C SER A 545 12.65 15.62 -1.84
N VAL A 546 12.29 14.60 -2.63
CA VAL A 546 13.26 13.65 -3.21
C VAL A 546 12.99 13.51 -4.70
N ASP A 547 13.99 13.85 -5.51
CA ASP A 547 13.93 13.71 -6.97
C ASP A 547 14.32 12.27 -7.35
N MET A 548 13.34 11.38 -7.35
CA MET A 548 13.50 9.99 -7.78
C MET A 548 12.18 9.44 -8.31
N TYR A 549 12.26 8.36 -9.07
CA TYR A 549 11.12 7.53 -9.43
C TYR A 549 10.98 6.38 -8.44
N GLY A 550 9.74 6.02 -8.11
CA GLY A 550 9.45 4.91 -7.20
C GLY A 550 8.71 5.35 -5.95
N HIS A 551 8.54 4.44 -5.01
CA HIS A 551 7.72 4.59 -3.82
C HIS A 551 8.51 4.20 -2.57
N GLY A 552 8.59 5.10 -1.57
CA GLY A 552 9.49 4.99 -0.43
C GLY A 552 10.91 5.51 -0.73
N ALA A 553 11.36 6.58 -0.06
CA ALA A 553 12.69 7.15 -0.29
C ALA A 553 13.74 6.65 0.70
N THR A 554 13.34 6.45 1.97
CA THR A 554 14.24 6.02 3.04
C THR A 554 14.68 4.57 2.81
N GLY A 555 15.96 4.37 2.66
CA GLY A 555 16.56 3.08 2.32
C GLY A 555 16.90 2.95 0.82
N PHE A 556 16.28 3.75 -0.05
CA PHE A 556 16.48 3.71 -1.50
C PHE A 556 17.23 4.94 -2.04
N ASN A 557 17.00 6.12 -1.49
CA ASN A 557 17.76 7.33 -1.81
C ASN A 557 18.75 7.62 -0.68
N SER A 558 20.03 7.70 -1.01
CA SER A 558 21.11 7.88 -0.01
C SER A 558 21.03 9.21 0.74
N CYS A 559 20.69 10.30 0.04
CA CYS A 559 20.48 11.61 0.65
C CYS A 559 19.29 11.61 1.60
N ALA A 560 18.13 11.12 1.17
CA ALA A 560 16.93 11.03 2.00
C ALA A 560 17.18 10.16 3.24
N THR A 561 17.83 9.00 3.07
CA THR A 561 18.19 8.10 4.17
C THR A 561 19.11 8.77 5.19
N ALA A 562 20.11 9.54 4.73
CA ALA A 562 21.00 10.28 5.63
C ALA A 562 20.25 11.38 6.40
N LYS A 563 19.33 12.11 5.74
CA LYS A 563 18.48 13.13 6.39
C LYS A 563 17.55 12.51 7.44
N VAL A 564 16.93 11.39 7.16
CA VAL A 564 16.09 10.65 8.10
C VAL A 564 16.92 10.15 9.29
N ASN A 565 18.12 9.59 9.04
CA ASN A 565 19.03 9.21 10.12
C ASN A 565 19.40 10.41 11.00
N ASP A 566 19.76 11.55 10.41
CA ASP A 566 20.11 12.76 11.14
C ASP A 566 18.94 13.35 11.93
N TYR A 567 17.73 13.25 11.38
CA TYR A 567 16.53 13.65 12.11
C TYR A 567 16.31 12.76 13.35
N PHE A 568 16.38 11.43 13.24
CA PHE A 568 16.24 10.54 14.41
C PHE A 568 17.38 10.75 15.43
N VAL A 569 18.62 10.91 14.98
CA VAL A 569 19.77 10.97 15.90
C VAL A 569 19.96 12.36 16.51
N LYS A 570 19.82 13.42 15.70
CA LYS A 570 20.16 14.81 16.07
C LYS A 570 18.94 15.73 16.17
N GLY A 571 17.77 15.34 15.66
CA GLY A 571 16.63 16.23 15.48
C GLY A 571 16.83 17.25 14.35
N ALA A 572 17.77 16.97 13.44
CA ALA A 572 18.05 17.88 12.33
C ALA A 572 16.92 17.79 11.28
N LEU A 573 16.32 18.93 10.99
CA LEU A 573 15.25 19.05 9.97
C LEU A 573 15.85 19.55 8.66
N PRO A 574 15.25 19.22 7.51
CA PRO A 574 15.64 19.79 6.24
C PRO A 574 15.35 21.30 6.21
N SER A 575 16.11 22.01 5.40
CA SER A 575 15.82 23.41 5.09
C SER A 575 14.56 23.52 4.25
N ASP A 576 13.86 24.64 4.31
CA ASP A 576 12.69 24.90 3.48
C ASP A 576 13.05 24.77 1.99
N GLY A 577 12.29 23.93 1.27
CA GLY A 577 12.51 23.68 -0.15
C GLY A 577 13.71 22.78 -0.47
N GLU A 578 14.28 22.10 0.53
CA GLU A 578 15.40 21.16 0.30
C GLU A 578 14.95 19.97 -0.56
N VAL A 579 15.77 19.66 -1.58
CA VAL A 579 15.53 18.54 -2.50
C VAL A 579 16.76 17.61 -2.48
N CYS A 580 16.55 16.36 -2.15
CA CYS A 580 17.52 15.30 -2.38
C CYS A 580 17.50 14.91 -3.87
N ALA A 581 18.63 15.01 -4.56
CA ALA A 581 18.75 14.54 -5.93
C ALA A 581 18.63 13.01 -6.02
N ALA A 582 18.34 12.50 -7.22
CA ALA A 582 18.42 11.08 -7.53
C ALA A 582 19.80 10.53 -7.16
N ASN A 583 19.87 9.26 -6.81
CA ASN A 583 21.16 8.60 -6.63
C ASN A 583 21.97 8.70 -7.91
N PRO A 584 23.29 8.96 -7.83
CA PRO A 584 24.12 8.88 -9.01
C PRO A 584 24.05 7.47 -9.59
N GLU A 585 24.00 7.38 -10.93
CA GLU A 585 24.08 6.11 -11.65
C GLU A 585 25.31 5.32 -11.15
N PRO A 586 25.20 3.99 -10.89
CA PRO A 586 26.36 3.16 -10.59
C PRO A 586 27.39 3.29 -11.72
N ARG A 587 28.62 3.69 -11.40
CA ARG A 587 29.69 3.69 -12.40
C ARG A 587 29.85 2.28 -12.92
N ALA A 588 30.02 2.13 -14.23
CA ALA A 588 30.17 0.83 -14.91
C ALA A 588 31.32 -0.07 -14.35
N GLU A 589 32.20 0.46 -13.51
CA GLU A 589 33.31 -0.25 -12.86
C GLU A 589 32.96 -0.84 -11.49
N GLU A 590 31.79 -0.58 -10.93
CA GLU A 590 31.38 -1.01 -9.57
C GLU A 590 30.28 -2.08 -9.61
N GLN A 591 30.30 -2.94 -10.63
CA GLN A 591 29.52 -4.18 -10.59
C GLN A 591 30.20 -5.13 -9.59
N ALA A 592 29.75 -5.08 -8.34
CA ALA A 592 30.08 -6.04 -7.30
C ALA A 592 29.73 -7.46 -7.77
N PRO A 593 30.48 -8.48 -7.32
CA PRO A 593 30.25 -9.86 -7.76
C PRO A 593 28.82 -10.29 -7.43
N ALA A 594 28.18 -10.92 -8.39
CA ALA A 594 26.86 -11.51 -8.29
C ALA A 594 26.71 -12.34 -6.99
N GLY A 595 25.88 -11.88 -6.06
CA GLY A 595 25.67 -12.58 -4.80
C GLY A 595 24.82 -11.88 -3.73
N VAL A 596 24.47 -10.60 -3.91
CA VAL A 596 23.55 -9.95 -2.99
C VAL A 596 22.34 -9.49 -3.80
N GLY A 597 21.27 -10.26 -3.75
CA GLY A 597 20.00 -9.86 -4.32
C GLY A 597 19.60 -8.49 -3.76
N THR A 598 19.29 -7.55 -4.64
CA THR A 598 18.60 -6.31 -4.28
C THR A 598 17.41 -6.70 -3.41
N PRO A 599 17.24 -6.10 -2.21
CA PRO A 599 16.02 -6.31 -1.47
C PRO A 599 14.89 -5.79 -2.37
N ALA A 600 14.05 -6.70 -2.83
CA ALA A 600 12.76 -6.34 -3.39
C ALA A 600 12.12 -5.43 -2.35
N GLY A 601 11.97 -4.15 -2.69
CA GLY A 601 11.09 -3.25 -1.99
C GLY A 601 9.77 -3.95 -1.79
N VAL A 602 8.85 -3.44 -1.02
CA VAL A 602 7.50 -3.99 -0.86
C VAL A 602 6.95 -4.36 -2.24
N ALA A 603 7.53 -5.43 -2.78
CA ALA A 603 7.08 -6.04 -4.00
C ALA A 603 5.77 -6.70 -3.58
N THR A 604 4.66 -6.16 -4.05
CA THR A 604 3.50 -6.99 -4.28
C THR A 604 4.04 -8.34 -4.75
N LEU A 605 3.68 -9.43 -4.07
CA LEU A 605 4.01 -10.78 -4.48
C LEU A 605 3.28 -11.10 -5.81
N ALA A 606 3.57 -10.32 -6.84
CA ALA A 606 3.02 -10.47 -8.16
C ALA A 606 3.54 -11.73 -8.87
N GLY A 607 4.59 -12.36 -8.33
CA GLY A 607 5.23 -13.55 -8.88
C GLY A 607 4.61 -14.90 -8.51
N VAL A 608 3.46 -14.95 -7.82
CA VAL A 608 2.86 -16.22 -7.35
C VAL A 608 1.66 -16.68 -8.20
N ALA A 609 1.25 -15.93 -9.20
CA ALA A 609 0.08 -16.29 -10.00
C ALA A 609 0.46 -17.04 -11.28
N ARG A 610 0.27 -18.37 -11.31
CA ARG A 610 0.14 -19.12 -12.56
C ARG A 610 -1.33 -19.08 -13.01
N PRO A 611 -1.66 -18.61 -14.21
CA PRO A 611 -3.00 -18.84 -14.76
C PRO A 611 -3.17 -20.34 -15.06
N VAL A 612 -4.13 -20.95 -14.43
CA VAL A 612 -4.59 -22.28 -14.85
C VAL A 612 -5.59 -22.05 -15.98
N GLY A 613 -5.20 -22.45 -17.18
CA GLY A 613 -6.11 -22.44 -18.32
C GLY A 613 -7.41 -23.16 -17.97
N SER A 614 -8.54 -22.47 -18.14
CA SER A 614 -9.86 -23.05 -18.01
C SER A 614 -10.03 -24.16 -19.05
N ARG A 615 -9.88 -25.41 -18.65
CA ARG A 615 -10.40 -26.51 -19.47
C ARG A 615 -11.91 -26.48 -19.36
N ALA A 616 -12.55 -25.93 -20.40
CA ALA A 616 -13.95 -26.23 -20.67
C ALA A 616 -14.07 -27.73 -20.92
N GLY A 617 -14.76 -28.42 -20.05
CA GLY A 617 -15.29 -29.76 -20.20
C GLY A 617 -16.79 -29.71 -20.06
#